data_f4a8dcf3bbed38257923ebfe58caefe8
#
_entry.id   f4a8dcf3bbed38257923ebfe58caefe8
#
_cell.length_a   1.000
_cell.length_b   1.000
_cell.length_c   1.000
_cell.angle_alpha   90.00
_cell.angle_beta   90.00
_cell.angle_gamma   90.00
#
_symmetry.space_group_name_H-M   'P 1'
#
loop_
_entity.id
_entity.type
_entity.pdbx_description
1 polymer ?
#
loop_
_entity_poly.entity_id
_entity_poly.type
_entity_poly.pdbx_seq_one_letter_code
_entity_poly.pdbx_strand_id
1 'polypeptide(L)'
;LCPWPAGTCVPALQQGRRVKMNCPPWCAGSSGGRGFTGQTEGKAETMNLKQAKELVRGRLSDKRYEHTLNVRKMAVKLAKHYGTDPEQAALAALLHDAAKELPKDEMRAIMQAHPEYAQGGEARPTPVWHGICAAILARTEWGVTDEAVLSAIACHTAGKAGMTQLDKILYLADMTSAERDWPGVEKLRKLEMKDLDAAMLAALRQTNGFVLSEGKPLDPESKAAYEDILAHSGQNEG
;
A
#
# COMPACT_ATOMS: atom_id res chain seq x y z
N LEU A 1 -29.44 -3.55 4.30
CA LEU A 1 -30.31 -2.38 4.49
C LEU A 1 -29.60 -1.19 3.87
N CYS A 2 -30.03 -0.76 2.69
CA CYS A 2 -29.51 0.38 1.94
C CYS A 2 -29.99 1.70 2.61
N PRO A 3 -29.12 2.67 2.89
CA PRO A 3 -29.51 3.92 3.54
C PRO A 3 -29.92 5.06 2.59
N TRP A 4 -30.29 4.80 1.35
CA TRP A 4 -30.77 5.83 0.40
C TRP A 4 -32.22 5.61 0.01
N PRO A 5 -33.09 6.64 0.11
CA PRO A 5 -34.48 6.54 -0.32
C PRO A 5 -34.54 6.45 -1.86
N ALA A 6 -35.39 5.57 -2.34
CA ALA A 6 -35.71 5.42 -3.76
C ALA A 6 -36.27 6.74 -4.31
N GLY A 7 -35.62 7.26 -5.37
CA GLY A 7 -36.22 8.24 -6.26
C GLY A 7 -35.64 9.64 -6.24
N THR A 8 -34.36 9.84 -6.56
CA THR A 8 -33.88 11.11 -7.11
C THR A 8 -32.68 10.89 -8.03
N CYS A 9 -32.91 10.43 -9.24
CA CYS A 9 -32.01 10.70 -10.36
C CYS A 9 -32.38 12.05 -10.94
N VAL A 10 -31.62 13.11 -10.64
CA VAL A 10 -31.74 14.40 -11.33
C VAL A 10 -30.74 14.42 -12.48
N PRO A 11 -31.18 14.61 -13.74
CA PRO A 11 -30.25 14.76 -14.85
C PRO A 11 -29.65 16.16 -14.84
N ALA A 12 -28.34 16.25 -14.74
CA ALA A 12 -27.63 17.49 -15.01
C ALA A 12 -27.59 17.75 -16.52
N LEU A 13 -28.35 18.75 -16.96
CA LEU A 13 -28.28 19.35 -18.28
C LEU A 13 -27.12 20.34 -18.32
N GLN A 14 -25.99 19.97 -18.92
CA GLN A 14 -25.06 20.94 -19.49
C GLN A 14 -24.42 20.38 -20.77
N GLN A 15 -24.69 21.12 -21.85
CA GLN A 15 -24.00 21.15 -23.14
C GLN A 15 -23.83 19.84 -23.95
N GLY A 16 -24.88 19.43 -24.65
CA GLY A 16 -24.81 19.00 -26.04
C GLY A 16 -24.03 17.74 -26.43
N ARG A 17 -23.58 16.87 -25.50
CA ARG A 17 -23.02 15.55 -25.85
C ARG A 17 -23.63 14.46 -24.99
N ARG A 18 -24.33 13.51 -25.64
CA ARG A 18 -24.77 12.27 -24.97
C ARG A 18 -23.55 11.41 -24.66
N VAL A 19 -23.18 11.35 -23.38
CA VAL A 19 -22.26 10.33 -22.87
C VAL A 19 -23.11 9.11 -22.55
N LYS A 20 -22.86 7.98 -23.22
CA LYS A 20 -23.45 6.69 -22.85
C LYS A 20 -22.86 6.30 -21.48
N MET A 21 -23.67 6.41 -20.43
CA MET A 21 -23.33 5.80 -19.15
C MET A 21 -23.45 4.29 -19.28
N ASN A 22 -22.31 3.60 -19.13
CA ASN A 22 -22.27 2.15 -18.99
C ASN A 22 -22.64 1.82 -17.54
N CYS A 23 -23.92 1.53 -17.29
CA CYS A 23 -24.33 0.99 -15.99
C CYS A 23 -23.80 -0.44 -15.85
N PRO A 24 -23.19 -0.80 -14.72
CA PRO A 24 -22.75 -2.18 -14.51
C PRO A 24 -23.94 -3.14 -14.46
N PRO A 25 -23.76 -4.44 -14.80
CA PRO A 25 -24.83 -5.40 -15.06
C PRO A 25 -25.81 -5.70 -13.90
N TRP A 26 -25.53 -5.23 -12.69
CA TRP A 26 -26.38 -5.48 -11.52
C TRP A 26 -27.52 -4.47 -11.30
N CYS A 27 -27.64 -3.44 -12.16
CA CYS A 27 -28.72 -2.46 -12.08
C CYS A 27 -30.01 -2.85 -12.83
N ALA A 28 -30.08 -4.01 -13.47
CA ALA A 28 -31.28 -4.48 -14.14
C ALA A 28 -32.16 -5.26 -13.16
N GLY A 29 -33.23 -4.63 -12.67
CA GLY A 29 -34.24 -5.28 -11.85
C GLY A 29 -34.96 -6.38 -12.63
N SER A 30 -34.93 -7.62 -12.10
CA SER A 30 -35.72 -8.75 -12.60
C SER A 30 -36.90 -9.02 -11.68
N SER A 31 -38.12 -8.80 -12.23
CA SER A 31 -39.35 -9.44 -11.77
C SER A 31 -39.39 -10.88 -12.31
N GLY A 32 -39.48 -11.88 -11.44
CA GLY A 32 -39.73 -13.26 -11.85
C GLY A 32 -39.20 -14.28 -10.87
N GLY A 33 -40.05 -14.74 -9.94
CA GLY A 33 -39.73 -15.79 -9.00
C GLY A 33 -39.57 -17.14 -9.66
N ARG A 34 -38.59 -17.91 -9.24
CA ARG A 34 -38.59 -19.37 -9.05
C ARG A 34 -37.39 -19.73 -8.17
N GLY A 35 -37.63 -20.58 -7.16
CA GLY A 35 -36.67 -20.96 -6.16
C GLY A 35 -35.37 -21.52 -6.73
N PHE A 36 -34.26 -21.02 -6.19
CA PHE A 36 -32.93 -21.56 -6.43
C PHE A 36 -32.36 -21.94 -5.04
N THR A 37 -32.43 -23.24 -4.77
CA THR A 37 -31.69 -23.88 -3.67
C THR A 37 -30.23 -24.03 -4.13
N GLY A 38 -29.30 -23.54 -3.32
CA GLY A 38 -27.87 -23.78 -3.51
C GLY A 38 -27.08 -22.49 -3.76
N GLN A 39 -27.03 -21.60 -2.78
CA GLN A 39 -25.95 -20.63 -2.72
C GLN A 39 -24.68 -21.34 -2.23
N THR A 40 -23.83 -21.75 -3.17
CA THR A 40 -22.41 -21.88 -2.84
C THR A 40 -21.93 -20.46 -2.54
N GLU A 41 -21.64 -20.19 -1.26
CA GLU A 41 -20.88 -19.00 -0.87
C GLU A 41 -19.57 -19.04 -1.65
N GLY A 42 -19.50 -18.28 -2.74
CA GLY A 42 -18.27 -18.06 -3.50
C GLY A 42 -17.30 -17.37 -2.55
N LYS A 43 -16.34 -18.15 -2.03
CA LYS A 43 -15.19 -17.65 -1.30
C LYS A 43 -14.58 -16.58 -2.20
N ALA A 44 -14.61 -15.31 -1.79
CA ALA A 44 -13.98 -14.24 -2.53
C ALA A 44 -12.54 -14.66 -2.80
N GLU A 45 -12.18 -14.81 -4.08
CA GLU A 45 -10.87 -15.31 -4.47
C GLU A 45 -9.84 -14.25 -4.06
N THR A 46 -9.03 -14.57 -3.06
CA THR A 46 -7.97 -13.67 -2.58
C THR A 46 -6.96 -13.45 -3.70
N MET A 47 -6.51 -12.19 -3.87
CA MET A 47 -5.54 -11.83 -4.90
C MET A 47 -4.28 -12.71 -4.81
N ASN A 48 -3.90 -13.35 -5.90
CA ASN A 48 -2.65 -14.10 -6.02
C ASN A 48 -1.54 -13.26 -6.68
N LEU A 49 -0.28 -13.75 -6.59
CA LEU A 49 0.88 -13.03 -7.11
C LEU A 49 0.84 -12.78 -8.63
N LYS A 50 0.20 -13.67 -9.40
CA LYS A 50 0.07 -13.51 -10.85
C LYS A 50 -0.88 -12.36 -11.17
N GLN A 51 -2.04 -12.34 -10.52
CA GLN A 51 -3.03 -11.26 -10.65
C GLN A 51 -2.45 -9.91 -10.20
N ALA A 52 -1.73 -9.87 -9.06
CA ALA A 52 -1.07 -8.66 -8.59
C ALA A 52 -0.04 -8.13 -9.60
N LYS A 53 0.76 -9.03 -10.20
CA LYS A 53 1.74 -8.66 -11.22
C LYS A 53 1.10 -8.10 -12.50
N GLU A 54 0.01 -8.69 -12.97
CA GLU A 54 -0.75 -8.22 -14.12
C GLU A 54 -1.40 -6.86 -13.84
N LEU A 55 -1.99 -6.70 -12.65
CA LEU A 55 -2.58 -5.44 -12.19
C LEU A 55 -1.56 -4.29 -12.24
N VAL A 56 -0.41 -4.45 -11.58
CA VAL A 56 0.59 -3.36 -11.50
C VAL A 56 1.26 -3.11 -12.85
N ARG A 57 1.38 -4.12 -13.72
CA ARG A 57 1.86 -3.93 -15.09
C ARG A 57 0.93 -3.01 -15.90
N GLY A 58 -0.37 -3.07 -15.67
CA GLY A 58 -1.35 -2.21 -16.33
C GLY A 58 -1.48 -0.81 -15.74
N ARG A 59 -0.97 -0.58 -14.52
CA ARG A 59 -1.12 0.68 -13.78
C ARG A 59 0.13 1.54 -13.74
N LEU A 60 1.30 0.96 -13.90
CA LEU A 60 2.59 1.63 -13.69
C LEU A 60 3.35 1.82 -14.99
N SER A 61 4.09 2.91 -15.08
CA SER A 61 5.08 3.12 -16.14
C SER A 61 6.15 2.01 -16.13
N ASP A 62 6.81 1.77 -17.26
CA ASP A 62 7.85 0.74 -17.37
C ASP A 62 8.92 0.86 -16.27
N LYS A 63 9.38 2.09 -16.02
CA LYS A 63 10.40 2.37 -14.99
C LYS A 63 9.89 2.01 -13.59
N ARG A 64 8.64 2.37 -13.25
CA ARG A 64 8.05 2.09 -11.95
C ARG A 64 7.76 0.60 -11.78
N TYR A 65 7.30 -0.06 -12.84
CA TYR A 65 7.10 -1.50 -12.84
C TYR A 65 8.41 -2.27 -12.62
N GLU A 66 9.51 -1.87 -13.28
CA GLU A 66 10.83 -2.48 -13.06
C GLU A 66 11.30 -2.30 -11.61
N HIS A 67 11.14 -1.10 -11.04
CA HIS A 67 11.38 -0.85 -9.63
C HIS A 67 10.59 -1.82 -8.74
N THR A 68 9.27 -1.93 -8.96
CA THR A 68 8.40 -2.84 -8.21
C THR A 68 8.90 -4.29 -8.26
N LEU A 69 9.39 -4.77 -9.40
CA LEU A 69 9.96 -6.11 -9.52
C LEU A 69 11.28 -6.27 -8.74
N ASN A 70 12.11 -5.24 -8.67
CA ASN A 70 13.34 -5.24 -7.91
C ASN A 70 13.07 -5.20 -6.39
N VAL A 71 12.12 -4.37 -5.95
CA VAL A 71 11.63 -4.36 -4.56
C VAL A 71 11.11 -5.74 -4.16
N ARG A 72 10.30 -6.37 -5.01
CA ARG A 72 9.82 -7.74 -4.76
C ARG A 72 10.96 -8.74 -4.56
N LYS A 73 12.01 -8.70 -5.40
CA LYS A 73 13.17 -9.59 -5.27
C LYS A 73 13.86 -9.39 -3.92
N MET A 74 14.04 -8.14 -3.49
CA MET A 74 14.68 -7.81 -2.22
C MET A 74 13.79 -8.20 -1.04
N ALA A 75 12.50 -7.88 -1.06
CA ALA A 75 11.55 -8.25 -0.01
C ALA A 75 11.49 -9.77 0.21
N VAL A 76 11.41 -10.56 -0.86
CA VAL A 76 11.45 -12.03 -0.78
C VAL A 76 12.78 -12.54 -0.21
N LYS A 77 13.91 -11.91 -0.56
CA LYS A 77 15.22 -12.27 -0.01
C LYS A 77 15.26 -12.02 1.50
N LEU A 78 14.83 -10.84 1.95
CA LEU A 78 14.80 -10.49 3.38
C LEU A 78 13.78 -11.36 4.14
N ALA A 79 12.61 -11.61 3.58
CA ALA A 79 11.59 -12.46 4.20
C ALA A 79 12.13 -13.89 4.46
N LYS A 80 12.79 -14.48 3.47
CA LYS A 80 13.45 -15.80 3.64
C LYS A 80 14.55 -15.78 4.70
N HIS A 81 15.31 -14.68 4.77
CA HIS A 81 16.40 -14.55 5.74
C HIS A 81 15.89 -14.44 7.18
N TYR A 82 14.80 -13.72 7.38
CA TYR A 82 14.23 -13.48 8.70
C TYR A 82 13.06 -14.42 9.07
N GLY A 83 12.74 -15.42 8.24
CA GLY A 83 11.67 -16.37 8.52
C GLY A 83 10.26 -15.81 8.43
N THR A 84 10.06 -14.70 7.72
CA THR A 84 8.75 -14.16 7.37
C THR A 84 8.24 -14.84 6.08
N ASP A 85 6.92 -14.90 5.89
CA ASP A 85 6.32 -15.50 4.70
C ASP A 85 6.77 -14.78 3.41
N PRO A 86 7.48 -15.46 2.50
CA PRO A 86 7.93 -14.86 1.25
C PRO A 86 6.81 -14.52 0.27
N GLU A 87 5.65 -15.18 0.35
CA GLU A 87 4.50 -14.87 -0.51
C GLU A 87 3.81 -13.58 -0.05
N GLN A 88 3.63 -13.38 1.26
CA GLN A 88 3.17 -12.11 1.83
C GLN A 88 4.11 -10.96 1.43
N ALA A 89 5.43 -11.16 1.59
CA ALA A 89 6.41 -10.15 1.20
C ALA A 89 6.39 -9.84 -0.31
N ALA A 90 6.21 -10.87 -1.14
CA ALA A 90 6.09 -10.69 -2.59
C ALA A 90 4.82 -9.93 -2.98
N LEU A 91 3.68 -10.23 -2.34
CA LEU A 91 2.40 -9.57 -2.60
C LEU A 91 2.45 -8.10 -2.15
N ALA A 92 2.92 -7.83 -0.93
CA ALA A 92 3.09 -6.48 -0.41
C ALA A 92 4.00 -5.64 -1.33
N ALA A 93 5.14 -6.20 -1.75
CA ALA A 93 6.08 -5.53 -2.64
C ALA A 93 5.51 -5.28 -4.05
N LEU A 94 4.69 -6.18 -4.61
CA LEU A 94 4.03 -5.92 -5.88
C LEU A 94 3.05 -4.75 -5.80
N LEU A 95 2.34 -4.61 -4.70
CA LEU A 95 1.24 -3.64 -4.57
C LEU A 95 1.66 -2.30 -3.95
N HIS A 96 2.83 -2.18 -3.29
CA HIS A 96 3.21 -1.01 -2.50
C HIS A 96 3.10 0.32 -3.25
N ASP A 97 3.51 0.36 -4.49
CA ASP A 97 3.53 1.56 -5.34
C ASP A 97 2.37 1.58 -6.38
N ALA A 98 1.37 0.70 -6.26
CA ALA A 98 0.29 0.58 -7.25
C ALA A 98 -0.57 1.85 -7.43
N ALA A 99 -0.52 2.78 -6.48
CA ALA A 99 -1.16 4.10 -6.53
C ALA A 99 -0.17 5.26 -6.72
N LYS A 100 1.14 4.99 -6.96
CA LYS A 100 2.21 6.01 -7.01
C LYS A 100 2.02 7.05 -8.09
N GLU A 101 1.48 6.64 -9.23
CA GLU A 101 1.33 7.49 -10.41
C GLU A 101 -0.10 8.08 -10.53
N LEU A 102 -0.94 7.88 -9.51
CA LEU A 102 -2.26 8.53 -9.46
C LEU A 102 -2.13 10.04 -9.20
N PRO A 103 -3.01 10.85 -9.80
CA PRO A 103 -3.14 12.26 -9.48
C PRO A 103 -3.46 12.48 -7.99
N LYS A 104 -2.95 13.57 -7.41
CA LYS A 104 -3.20 13.88 -5.97
C LYS A 104 -4.67 14.00 -5.62
N ASP A 105 -5.49 14.53 -6.53
CA ASP A 105 -6.92 14.69 -6.29
C ASP A 105 -7.64 13.35 -6.29
N GLU A 106 -7.20 12.39 -7.11
CA GLU A 106 -7.71 11.03 -7.08
C GLU A 106 -7.30 10.31 -5.79
N MET A 107 -6.04 10.43 -5.35
CA MET A 107 -5.60 9.89 -4.06
C MET A 107 -6.41 10.47 -2.90
N ARG A 108 -6.70 11.77 -2.92
CA ARG A 108 -7.55 12.42 -1.91
C ARG A 108 -8.97 11.85 -1.94
N ALA A 109 -9.56 11.69 -3.12
CA ALA A 109 -10.90 11.12 -3.28
C ALA A 109 -10.99 9.68 -2.75
N ILE A 110 -9.95 8.85 -2.98
CA ILE A 110 -9.86 7.48 -2.42
C ILE A 110 -9.86 7.52 -0.89
N MET A 111 -9.06 8.38 -0.27
CA MET A 111 -9.01 8.49 1.19
C MET A 111 -10.32 9.02 1.78
N GLN A 112 -10.99 9.96 1.10
CA GLN A 112 -12.28 10.50 1.53
C GLN A 112 -13.43 9.50 1.39
N ALA A 113 -13.37 8.61 0.40
CA ALA A 113 -14.34 7.54 0.22
C ALA A 113 -14.21 6.43 1.28
N HIS A 114 -13.03 6.29 1.90
CA HIS A 114 -12.70 5.23 2.86
C HIS A 114 -11.99 5.79 4.11
N PRO A 115 -12.63 6.70 4.86
CA PRO A 115 -12.00 7.38 6.01
C PRO A 115 -11.59 6.40 7.11
N GLU A 116 -12.28 5.25 7.22
CA GLU A 116 -11.99 4.17 8.19
C GLU A 116 -10.62 3.51 7.93
N TYR A 117 -10.13 3.51 6.69
CA TYR A 117 -8.83 2.95 6.31
C TYR A 117 -7.76 4.04 6.09
N ALA A 118 -8.17 5.26 5.81
CA ALA A 118 -7.25 6.38 5.56
C ALA A 118 -6.52 6.88 6.82
N GLN A 119 -7.09 6.66 8.01
CA GLN A 119 -6.46 6.97 9.31
C GLN A 119 -5.87 8.41 9.39
N GLY A 120 -6.61 9.39 8.88
CA GLY A 120 -6.15 10.78 8.84
C GLY A 120 -5.07 11.08 7.78
N GLY A 121 -4.89 10.19 6.81
CA GLY A 121 -3.86 10.27 5.77
C GLY A 121 -3.83 11.58 4.99
N GLU A 122 -4.99 12.24 4.80
CA GLU A 122 -5.06 13.53 4.12
C GLU A 122 -4.30 14.66 4.84
N ALA A 123 -4.17 14.59 6.16
CA ALA A 123 -3.42 15.56 6.95
C ALA A 123 -1.90 15.31 6.90
N ARG A 124 -1.47 14.15 6.38
CA ARG A 124 -0.07 13.77 6.27
C ARG A 124 0.57 14.36 4.99
N PRO A 125 1.91 14.44 4.93
CA PRO A 125 2.61 14.90 3.73
C PRO A 125 2.24 14.07 2.49
N THR A 126 2.01 14.73 1.35
CA THR A 126 1.56 14.07 0.11
C THR A 126 2.46 12.91 -0.39
N PRO A 127 3.79 12.90 -0.13
CA PRO A 127 4.62 11.75 -0.52
C PRO A 127 4.21 10.41 0.08
N VAL A 128 3.47 10.38 1.20
CA VAL A 128 3.03 9.12 1.84
C VAL A 128 1.65 8.64 1.36
N TRP A 129 0.88 9.48 0.67
CA TRP A 129 -0.50 9.18 0.28
C TRP A 129 -0.64 7.94 -0.59
N HIS A 130 0.32 7.72 -1.50
CA HIS A 130 0.23 6.58 -2.42
C HIS A 130 0.24 5.23 -1.70
N GLY A 131 1.00 5.07 -0.62
CA GLY A 131 0.99 3.85 0.19
C GLY A 131 -0.35 3.61 0.86
N ILE A 132 -0.94 4.67 1.45
CA ILE A 132 -2.27 4.63 2.06
C ILE A 132 -3.31 4.25 1.00
N CYS A 133 -3.31 4.94 -0.15
CA CYS A 133 -4.25 4.66 -1.24
C CYS A 133 -4.07 3.25 -1.82
N ALA A 134 -2.83 2.77 -1.98
CA ALA A 134 -2.57 1.42 -2.46
C ALA A 134 -3.14 0.36 -1.50
N ALA A 135 -3.01 0.55 -0.18
CA ALA A 135 -3.59 -0.34 0.82
C ALA A 135 -5.13 -0.30 0.82
N ILE A 136 -5.74 0.88 0.68
CA ILE A 136 -7.19 1.02 0.55
C ILE A 136 -7.68 0.26 -0.69
N LEU A 137 -7.11 0.51 -1.86
CA LEU A 137 -7.48 -0.17 -3.11
C LEU A 137 -7.23 -1.68 -3.03
N ALA A 138 -6.12 -2.11 -2.41
CA ALA A 138 -5.84 -3.52 -2.20
C ALA A 138 -6.95 -4.22 -1.42
N ARG A 139 -7.45 -3.59 -0.37
CA ARG A 139 -8.55 -4.09 0.46
C ARG A 139 -9.89 -4.06 -0.26
N THR A 140 -10.25 -2.90 -0.83
CA THR A 140 -11.62 -2.63 -1.28
C THR A 140 -11.90 -3.10 -2.70
N GLU A 141 -10.90 -3.10 -3.56
CA GLU A 141 -11.06 -3.41 -4.98
C GLU A 141 -10.33 -4.70 -5.41
N TRP A 142 -9.18 -5.01 -4.79
CA TRP A 142 -8.32 -6.10 -5.28
C TRP A 142 -8.39 -7.36 -4.42
N GLY A 143 -9.29 -7.41 -3.43
CA GLY A 143 -9.58 -8.59 -2.63
C GLY A 143 -8.44 -9.06 -1.71
N VAL A 144 -7.54 -8.15 -1.33
CA VAL A 144 -6.50 -8.44 -0.32
C VAL A 144 -7.12 -8.34 1.05
N THR A 145 -7.14 -9.46 1.80
CA THR A 145 -7.70 -9.54 3.15
C THR A 145 -6.64 -9.73 4.24
N ASP A 146 -5.39 -9.90 3.85
CA ASP A 146 -4.28 -10.10 4.78
C ASP A 146 -3.86 -8.76 5.39
N GLU A 147 -4.14 -8.57 6.68
CA GLU A 147 -3.87 -7.34 7.42
C GLU A 147 -2.37 -7.02 7.51
N ALA A 148 -1.49 -8.03 7.55
CA ALA A 148 -0.05 -7.82 7.57
C ALA A 148 0.44 -7.25 6.24
N VAL A 149 -0.08 -7.76 5.11
CA VAL A 149 0.21 -7.25 3.77
C VAL A 149 -0.29 -5.80 3.62
N LEU A 150 -1.54 -5.53 4.03
CA LEU A 150 -2.14 -4.21 3.95
C LEU A 150 -1.41 -3.18 4.82
N SER A 151 -1.01 -3.58 6.04
CA SER A 151 -0.19 -2.77 6.94
C SER A 151 1.14 -2.38 6.29
N ALA A 152 1.86 -3.36 5.75
CA ALA A 152 3.15 -3.13 5.11
C ALA A 152 3.03 -2.15 3.92
N ILE A 153 2.02 -2.33 3.07
CA ILE A 153 1.74 -1.42 1.95
C ILE A 153 1.48 0.01 2.47
N ALA A 154 0.62 0.17 3.48
CA ALA A 154 0.23 1.49 3.98
C ALA A 154 1.40 2.28 4.58
N CYS A 155 2.32 1.61 5.30
CA CYS A 155 3.40 2.28 6.04
C CYS A 155 4.76 2.26 5.34
N HIS A 156 4.90 1.66 4.14
CA HIS A 156 6.20 1.46 3.50
C HIS A 156 7.02 2.74 3.24
N THR A 157 6.37 3.92 3.18
CA THR A 157 7.06 5.19 2.90
C THR A 157 7.56 5.88 4.15
N ALA A 158 6.78 5.88 5.23
CA ALA A 158 7.09 6.63 6.45
C ALA A 158 7.43 5.72 7.64
N GLY A 159 7.01 4.47 7.62
CA GLY A 159 6.96 3.64 8.81
C GLY A 159 5.78 4.01 9.71
N LYS A 160 5.74 3.43 10.90
CA LYS A 160 4.80 3.69 12.00
C LYS A 160 5.36 3.13 13.31
N ALA A 161 4.84 3.53 14.45
CA ALA A 161 5.11 2.82 15.71
C ALA A 161 4.57 1.38 15.64
N GLY A 162 5.23 0.43 16.28
CA GLY A 162 4.82 -0.97 16.31
C GLY A 162 4.93 -1.67 14.95
N MET A 163 5.93 -1.34 14.12
CA MET A 163 6.17 -2.03 12.84
C MET A 163 6.38 -3.52 13.04
N THR A 164 5.61 -4.32 12.29
CA THR A 164 5.84 -5.76 12.18
C THR A 164 7.12 -6.07 11.41
N GLN A 165 7.58 -7.31 11.45
CA GLN A 165 8.73 -7.73 10.66
C GLN A 165 8.52 -7.53 9.15
N LEU A 166 7.30 -7.80 8.66
CA LEU A 166 6.93 -7.57 7.25
C LEU A 166 6.92 -6.09 6.89
N ASP A 167 6.44 -5.21 7.78
CA ASP A 167 6.47 -3.76 7.58
C ASP A 167 7.92 -3.27 7.38
N LYS A 168 8.85 -3.71 8.26
CA LYS A 168 10.28 -3.38 8.20
C LYS A 168 10.94 -3.92 6.92
N ILE A 169 10.63 -5.18 6.55
CA ILE A 169 11.14 -5.83 5.35
C ILE A 169 10.74 -5.05 4.09
N LEU A 170 9.46 -4.65 3.96
CA LEU A 170 9.03 -3.91 2.78
C LEU A 170 9.66 -2.52 2.71
N TYR A 171 9.71 -1.79 3.83
CA TYR A 171 10.36 -0.47 3.91
C TYR A 171 11.83 -0.54 3.46
N LEU A 172 12.59 -1.48 4.00
CA LEU A 172 13.99 -1.67 3.64
C LEU A 172 14.16 -2.13 2.20
N ALA A 173 13.33 -3.05 1.73
CA ALA A 173 13.40 -3.55 0.35
C ALA A 173 13.18 -2.45 -0.69
N ASP A 174 12.28 -1.47 -0.42
CA ASP A 174 12.12 -0.30 -1.29
C ASP A 174 13.38 0.58 -1.29
N MET A 175 13.98 0.81 -0.13
CA MET A 175 15.19 1.63 -0.02
C MET A 175 16.46 0.98 -0.58
N THR A 176 16.53 -0.34 -0.64
CA THR A 176 17.73 -1.11 -0.98
C THR A 176 17.59 -1.95 -2.26
N SER A 177 16.47 -1.80 -2.98
CA SER A 177 16.27 -2.47 -4.27
C SER A 177 17.44 -2.24 -5.24
N ALA A 178 17.61 -3.15 -6.21
CA ALA A 178 18.86 -3.26 -6.99
C ALA A 178 19.23 -1.99 -7.76
N GLU A 179 18.24 -1.20 -8.19
CA GLU A 179 18.43 0.05 -8.93
C GLU A 179 18.72 1.28 -8.03
N ARG A 180 18.61 1.13 -6.72
CA ARG A 180 18.92 2.22 -5.78
C ARG A 180 20.43 2.45 -5.72
N ASP A 181 20.81 3.72 -5.93
CA ASP A 181 22.21 4.18 -6.00
C ASP A 181 22.37 5.50 -5.25
N TRP A 182 22.03 5.53 -3.98
CA TRP A 182 22.27 6.68 -3.11
C TRP A 182 23.47 6.44 -2.18
N PRO A 183 24.17 7.50 -1.74
CA PRO A 183 25.35 7.37 -0.88
C PRO A 183 25.03 6.63 0.43
N GLY A 184 25.55 5.43 0.60
CA GLY A 184 25.34 4.60 1.80
C GLY A 184 24.42 3.38 1.60
N VAL A 185 23.77 3.21 0.44
CA VAL A 185 22.88 2.08 0.15
C VAL A 185 23.59 0.72 0.37
N GLU A 186 24.85 0.59 -0.03
CA GLU A 186 25.60 -0.66 0.16
C GLU A 186 25.87 -0.98 1.64
N LYS A 187 26.02 0.05 2.48
CA LYS A 187 26.14 -0.15 3.94
C LYS A 187 24.81 -0.63 4.51
N LEU A 188 23.71 -0.06 4.05
CA LEU A 188 22.37 -0.47 4.46
C LEU A 188 22.05 -1.89 4.00
N ARG A 189 22.37 -2.28 2.75
CA ARG A 189 22.24 -3.65 2.23
C ARG A 189 22.99 -4.69 3.07
N LYS A 190 24.15 -4.33 3.61
CA LYS A 190 24.92 -5.20 4.51
C LYS A 190 24.32 -5.26 5.91
N LEU A 191 23.80 -4.14 6.41
CA LEU A 191 23.22 -4.04 7.74
C LEU A 191 21.89 -4.78 7.81
N GLU A 192 21.01 -4.66 6.81
CA GLU A 192 19.70 -5.33 6.76
C GLU A 192 19.77 -6.85 6.73
N MET A 193 20.93 -7.41 6.36
CA MET A 193 21.21 -8.87 6.44
C MET A 193 21.78 -9.32 7.78
N LYS A 194 22.04 -8.40 8.70
CA LYS A 194 22.61 -8.69 10.03
C LYS A 194 21.61 -8.40 11.14
N ASP A 195 20.96 -7.25 11.06
CA ASP A 195 20.09 -6.72 12.09
C ASP A 195 19.02 -5.83 11.43
N LEU A 196 17.78 -6.32 11.46
CA LEU A 196 16.65 -5.66 10.81
C LEU A 196 16.30 -4.33 11.48
N ASP A 197 16.38 -4.28 12.82
CA ASP A 197 16.02 -3.08 13.59
C ASP A 197 17.10 -2.00 13.50
N ALA A 198 18.36 -2.38 13.55
CA ALA A 198 19.46 -1.45 13.31
C ALA A 198 19.42 -0.89 11.88
N ALA A 199 19.10 -1.73 10.89
CA ALA A 199 18.92 -1.29 9.49
C ALA A 199 17.74 -0.34 9.37
N MET A 200 16.63 -0.62 10.03
CA MET A 200 15.44 0.23 10.01
C MET A 200 15.71 1.60 10.66
N LEU A 201 16.43 1.66 11.80
CA LEU A 201 16.87 2.91 12.41
C LEU A 201 17.77 3.72 11.47
N ALA A 202 18.73 3.06 10.81
CA ALA A 202 19.61 3.72 9.85
C ALA A 202 18.82 4.27 8.64
N ALA A 203 17.86 3.51 8.13
CA ALA A 203 16.99 3.90 7.02
C ALA A 203 16.10 5.10 7.39
N LEU A 204 15.43 5.05 8.55
CA LEU A 204 14.58 6.16 9.03
C LEU A 204 15.43 7.42 9.29
N ARG A 205 16.61 7.28 9.88
CA ARG A 205 17.53 8.41 10.07
C ARG A 205 17.91 9.07 8.74
N GLN A 206 18.21 8.27 7.72
CA GLN A 206 18.55 8.75 6.39
C GLN A 206 17.35 9.47 5.74
N THR A 207 16.16 8.87 5.76
CA THR A 207 14.96 9.45 5.15
C THR A 207 14.52 10.72 5.89
N ASN A 208 14.46 10.68 7.21
CA ASN A 208 14.08 11.83 8.04
C ASN A 208 15.08 12.98 7.91
N GLY A 209 16.37 12.67 7.90
CA GLY A 209 17.43 13.65 7.69
C GLY A 209 17.32 14.34 6.32
N PHE A 210 17.04 13.58 5.28
CA PHE A 210 16.80 14.12 3.94
C PHE A 210 15.57 15.05 3.90
N VAL A 211 14.43 14.62 4.46
CA VAL A 211 13.21 15.44 4.50
C VAL A 211 13.45 16.77 5.22
N LEU A 212 14.14 16.72 6.36
CA LEU A 212 14.47 17.93 7.15
C LEU A 212 15.47 18.84 6.42
N SER A 213 16.47 18.27 5.72
CA SER A 213 17.44 19.06 4.93
C SER A 213 16.79 19.81 3.76
N GLU A 214 15.66 19.29 3.25
CA GLU A 214 14.84 19.94 2.23
C GLU A 214 13.88 21.02 2.81
N GLY A 215 13.93 21.28 4.13
CA GLY A 215 13.04 22.21 4.80
C GLY A 215 11.57 21.75 4.84
N LYS A 216 11.31 20.47 4.63
CA LYS A 216 9.95 19.89 4.60
C LYS A 216 9.54 19.39 5.98
N PRO A 217 8.24 19.43 6.31
CA PRO A 217 7.76 18.86 7.56
C PRO A 217 7.94 17.35 7.56
N LEU A 218 8.40 16.82 8.70
CA LEU A 218 8.50 15.39 8.91
C LEU A 218 7.11 14.79 9.14
N ASP A 219 6.86 13.64 8.58
CA ASP A 219 5.65 12.88 8.85
C ASP A 219 5.65 12.41 10.33
N PRO A 220 4.54 12.63 11.09
CA PRO A 220 4.47 12.22 12.49
C PRO A 220 4.71 10.73 12.72
N GLU A 221 4.20 9.88 11.81
CA GLU A 221 4.40 8.43 11.89
C GLU A 221 5.86 8.03 11.68
N SER A 222 6.61 8.76 10.82
CA SER A 222 8.03 8.49 10.62
C SER A 222 8.86 8.81 11.87
N LYS A 223 8.48 9.86 12.59
CA LYS A 223 9.07 10.19 13.88
C LYS A 223 8.72 9.11 14.92
N ALA A 224 7.44 8.72 15.01
CA ALA A 224 6.98 7.69 15.94
C ALA A 224 7.65 6.34 15.68
N ALA A 225 7.80 5.94 14.40
CA ALA A 225 8.53 4.73 14.01
C ALA A 225 9.99 4.73 14.51
N TYR A 226 10.67 5.86 14.33
CA TYR A 226 12.07 5.99 14.79
C TYR A 226 12.19 5.88 16.31
N GLU A 227 11.34 6.60 17.05
CA GLU A 227 11.33 6.60 18.52
C GLU A 227 10.99 5.22 19.10
N ASP A 228 10.00 4.54 18.50
CA ASP A 228 9.57 3.20 18.92
C ASP A 228 10.68 2.16 18.73
N ILE A 229 11.30 2.09 17.54
CA ILE A 229 12.38 1.13 17.30
C ILE A 229 13.60 1.44 18.17
N LEU A 230 13.95 2.71 18.35
CA LEU A 230 15.06 3.12 19.20
C LEU A 230 14.86 2.67 20.66
N ALA A 231 13.63 2.81 21.19
CA ALA A 231 13.30 2.38 22.54
C ALA A 231 13.46 0.87 22.74
N HIS A 232 13.16 0.07 21.70
CA HIS A 232 13.27 -1.39 21.77
C HIS A 232 14.68 -1.92 21.46
N SER A 233 15.49 -1.19 20.68
CA SER A 233 16.87 -1.59 20.35
C SER A 233 17.80 -1.57 21.58
N GLY A 234 17.54 -0.71 22.56
CA GLY A 234 18.33 -0.62 23.80
C GLY A 234 18.05 -1.72 24.82
N GLN A 235 17.03 -2.56 24.60
CA GLN A 235 16.65 -3.62 25.55
C GLN A 235 17.29 -4.99 25.22
N ASN A 236 17.93 -5.14 24.06
CA ASN A 236 18.54 -6.41 23.63
C ASN A 236 20.03 -6.54 23.97
N GLU A 237 20.62 -5.60 24.71
CA GLU A 237 22.03 -5.65 25.17
C GLU A 237 22.14 -6.06 26.65
N GLY A 238 21.17 -6.79 27.21
CA GLY A 238 21.13 -7.29 28.57
C GLY A 238 21.32 -8.80 28.70
#